data_1d7248f97241d70f987159367d42f130
#
_entry.id   1d7248f97241d70f987159367d42f130
#
_cell.length_a   1.000
_cell.length_b   1.000
_cell.length_c   1.000
_cell.angle_alpha   90.00
_cell.angle_beta   90.00
_cell.angle_gamma   90.00
#
_symmetry.space_group_name_H-M   'P 1'
#
loop_
_entity.id
_entity.type
_entity.pdbx_description
1 polymer ?
#
loop_
_entity_poly.entity_id
_entity_poly.type
_entity_poly.pdbx_seq_one_letter_code
_entity_poly.pdbx_strand_id
1 'polypeptide(L)'
;QLTESDSGTLLWSKNIGGAQAIGADAELVAGADGSGRITAWRANNGDLAWTAEQLLHRDLSGLLVVGRTVLVGDFEGQVHFLDRVNGKTLLRLPTDGSAVVGAPVVLGNTVLVSTKKGGLFAFRPE
;
A
#
# COMPACT_ATOMS: atom_id res chain seq x y z
N GLN A 1 -4.21 0.36 22.29
CA GLN A 1 -4.41 1.37 23.19
C GLN A 1 -3.14 1.76 23.92
N LEU A 2 -3.04 2.90 24.28
CA LEU A 2 -1.87 3.39 24.88
C LEU A 2 -2.03 3.52 26.31
N THR A 3 -1.08 3.53 27.00
CA THR A 3 -1.23 3.64 28.31
C THR A 3 -0.83 4.82 28.85
N GLU A 4 -0.86 4.99 29.48
CA GLU A 4 -0.60 5.78 29.94
C GLU A 4 0.15 6.39 30.41
N SER A 5 0.50 6.40 30.85
CA SER A 5 1.16 7.25 31.23
C SER A 5 1.69 7.87 30.30
N ASP A 6 1.79 7.55 29.74
CA ASP A 6 2.06 8.14 28.87
C ASP A 6 1.33 8.10 28.03
N SER A 7 0.92 7.62 28.43
CA SER A 7 0.09 7.96 27.84
C SER A 7 0.11 8.30 26.45
N GLY A 8 -0.79 8.08 25.59
CA GLY A 8 -0.75 8.37 24.20
C GLY A 8 -1.14 9.78 23.87
N THR A 9 -0.49 10.34 22.87
CA THR A 9 -0.86 11.63 22.35
C THR A 9 -1.35 11.41 20.93
N LEU A 10 -2.53 11.94 20.60
CA LEU A 10 -3.03 11.89 19.25
C LEU A 10 -2.25 12.88 18.40
N LEU A 11 -1.56 12.40 17.37
CA LEU A 11 -0.78 13.26 16.48
C LEU A 11 -1.63 13.82 15.36
N TRP A 12 -2.48 12.99 14.76
CA TRP A 12 -3.37 13.42 13.68
C TRP A 12 -4.37 12.30 13.42
N SER A 13 -5.45 12.64 12.71
CA SER A 13 -6.39 11.64 12.27
C SER A 13 -6.94 12.02 10.90
N LYS A 14 -7.36 11.01 10.15
CA LYS A 14 -7.95 11.19 8.83
C LYS A 14 -9.13 10.26 8.68
N ASN A 15 -10.14 10.73 7.96
CA ASN A 15 -11.26 9.90 7.58
C ASN A 15 -11.12 9.60 6.09
N ILE A 16 -10.83 8.36 5.74
CA ILE A 16 -10.62 8.01 4.33
C ILE A 16 -11.79 7.21 3.76
N GLY A 17 -12.94 7.29 4.42
CA GLY A 17 -14.19 6.87 3.80
C GLY A 17 -14.22 5.43 3.33
N GLY A 18 -14.09 4.47 4.23
CA GLY A 18 -14.15 3.08 3.84
C GLY A 18 -12.82 2.57 3.34
N ALA A 19 -11.77 2.89 4.07
CA ALA A 19 -10.44 2.38 3.75
C ALA A 19 -10.46 0.86 3.73
N GLN A 20 -9.87 0.29 2.70
CA GLN A 20 -9.79 -1.15 2.57
C GLN A 20 -8.39 -1.66 2.77
N ALA A 21 -7.38 -0.81 2.65
CA ALA A 21 -6.01 -1.23 2.83
C ALA A 21 -5.17 -0.06 3.30
N ILE A 22 -4.25 -0.32 4.20
CA ILE A 22 -3.32 0.69 4.71
C ILE A 22 -1.93 0.06 4.76
N GLY A 23 -0.95 0.82 4.31
CA GLY A 23 0.45 0.45 4.45
C GLY A 23 1.23 1.64 4.95
N ALA A 24 2.32 1.40 5.66
CA ALA A 24 3.06 2.51 6.24
C ALA A 24 4.50 2.13 6.54
N ASP A 25 5.36 3.14 6.56
CA ASP A 25 6.67 3.02 7.16
C ASP A 25 6.87 4.23 8.08
N ALA A 26 8.10 4.51 8.47
CA ALA A 26 8.36 5.56 9.46
C ALA A 26 8.04 6.95 8.92
N GLU A 27 7.92 7.12 7.62
CA GLU A 27 7.77 8.44 7.02
C GLU A 27 6.48 8.64 6.25
N LEU A 28 5.87 7.58 5.75
CA LEU A 28 4.72 7.68 4.87
C LEU A 28 3.64 6.69 5.27
N VAL A 29 2.40 7.15 5.25
CA VAL A 29 1.23 6.30 5.41
C VAL A 29 0.44 6.37 4.12
N ALA A 30 0.10 5.23 3.56
CA ALA A 30 -0.70 5.18 2.34
C ALA A 30 -1.95 4.35 2.61
N GLY A 31 -3.07 4.81 2.09
CA GLY A 31 -4.34 4.09 2.24
C GLY A 31 -5.08 4.04 0.92
N ALA A 32 -5.77 2.93 0.68
CA ALA A 32 -6.63 2.76 -0.47
C ALA A 32 -8.08 2.68 -0.02
N ASP A 33 -8.96 3.41 -0.67
CA ASP A 33 -10.38 3.31 -0.37
C ASP A 33 -11.02 2.24 -1.26
N GLY A 34 -12.33 2.04 -1.09
CA GLY A 34 -13.02 0.98 -1.82
C GLY A 34 -13.07 1.19 -3.32
N SER A 35 -12.85 2.41 -3.80
CA SER A 35 -12.86 2.67 -5.24
C SER A 35 -11.50 2.46 -5.89
N GLY A 36 -10.44 2.32 -5.09
CA GLY A 36 -9.08 2.16 -5.61
C GLY A 36 -8.28 3.42 -5.66
N ARG A 37 -8.78 4.50 -5.04
CA ARG A 37 -8.00 5.73 -4.90
C ARG A 37 -7.01 5.54 -3.76
N ILE A 38 -5.75 5.83 -4.02
CA ILE A 38 -4.69 5.72 -3.04
C ILE A 38 -4.27 7.11 -2.63
N THR A 39 -4.23 7.35 -1.33
CA THR A 39 -3.80 8.63 -0.78
C THR A 39 -2.65 8.38 0.17
N ALA A 40 -1.65 9.24 0.14
CA ALA A 40 -0.51 9.13 1.02
C ALA A 40 -0.35 10.39 1.85
N TRP A 41 0.01 10.19 3.11
CA TRP A 41 0.21 11.27 4.07
C TRP A 41 1.56 11.12 4.73
N ARG A 42 2.10 12.22 5.21
CA ARG A 42 3.33 12.17 6.02
C ARG A 42 3.00 11.61 7.39
N ALA A 43 3.77 10.64 7.82
CA ALA A 43 3.47 9.93 9.07
C ALA A 43 3.58 10.84 10.28
N ASN A 44 4.45 11.84 10.27
CA ASN A 44 4.71 12.64 11.45
C ASN A 44 3.64 13.71 11.71
N ASN A 45 2.96 14.21 10.69
CA ASN A 45 2.01 15.31 10.89
C ASN A 45 0.70 15.14 10.14
N GLY A 46 0.56 14.09 9.32
CA GLY A 46 -0.67 13.83 8.59
C GLY A 46 -0.88 14.69 7.36
N ASP A 47 0.13 15.49 6.96
CA ASP A 47 0.00 16.32 5.75
C ASP A 47 -0.13 15.43 4.52
N LEU A 48 -0.95 15.89 3.59
CA LEU A 48 -1.15 15.16 2.34
C LEU A 48 0.13 15.16 1.54
N ALA A 49 0.58 13.98 1.12
CA ALA A 49 1.74 13.86 0.24
C ALA A 49 1.30 13.78 -1.22
N TRP A 50 0.37 12.89 -1.54
CA TRP A 50 -0.15 12.78 -2.91
C TRP A 50 -1.41 11.90 -2.91
N THR A 51 -2.10 11.96 -4.04
CA THR A 51 -3.26 11.11 -4.31
C THR A 51 -3.05 10.47 -5.68
N ALA A 52 -3.35 9.19 -5.80
CA ALA A 52 -3.21 8.45 -7.05
C ALA A 52 -4.53 7.81 -7.42
N GLU A 53 -4.98 8.03 -8.66
CA GLU A 53 -6.26 7.53 -9.13
C GLU A 53 -6.14 6.63 -10.33
N GLN A 54 -4.93 6.30 -10.75
CA GLN A 54 -4.73 5.48 -11.94
C GLN A 54 -5.12 4.02 -11.73
N LEU A 55 -5.40 3.62 -10.50
CA LEU A 55 -5.78 2.25 -10.19
C LEU A 55 -7.23 2.13 -9.74
N LEU A 56 -8.06 3.10 -10.06
CA LEU A 56 -9.48 3.05 -9.72
C LEU A 56 -10.11 1.79 -10.32
N HIS A 57 -10.99 1.17 -9.55
CA HIS A 57 -11.81 0.02 -9.96
C HIS A 57 -11.00 -1.24 -10.25
N ARG A 58 -9.82 -1.36 -9.67
CA ARG A 58 -8.98 -2.55 -9.87
C ARG A 58 -8.99 -3.52 -8.69
N ASP A 59 -9.84 -3.27 -7.71
CA ASP A 59 -9.98 -4.19 -6.57
C ASP A 59 -8.62 -4.48 -5.94
N LEU A 60 -8.06 -3.48 -5.32
CA LEU A 60 -6.67 -3.53 -4.87
C LEU A 60 -6.50 -4.43 -3.67
N SER A 61 -5.32 -5.06 -3.58
CA SER A 61 -4.92 -5.86 -2.43
C SER A 61 -4.40 -4.95 -1.33
N GLY A 62 -3.81 -5.54 -0.28
CA GLY A 62 -3.13 -4.78 0.74
C GLY A 62 -1.99 -3.96 0.17
N LEU A 63 -1.69 -2.85 0.81
CA LEU A 63 -0.61 -1.96 0.42
C LEU A 63 0.63 -2.23 1.24
N LEU A 64 1.78 -1.94 0.65
CA LEU A 64 3.05 -2.05 1.36
C LEU A 64 3.92 -0.87 0.97
N VAL A 65 4.42 -0.13 1.95
CA VAL A 65 5.40 0.91 1.70
C VAL A 65 6.77 0.29 1.91
N VAL A 66 7.56 0.19 0.85
CA VAL A 66 8.84 -0.49 0.92
C VAL A 66 9.84 0.20 0.01
N GLY A 67 11.01 0.53 0.55
CA GLY A 67 12.04 1.21 -0.21
C GLY A 67 11.53 2.52 -0.79
N ARG A 68 11.66 2.68 -2.08
CA ARG A 68 11.22 3.89 -2.77
C ARG A 68 9.81 3.78 -3.33
N THR A 69 9.08 2.73 -2.98
CA THR A 69 7.82 2.43 -3.64
C THR A 69 6.70 2.20 -2.65
N VAL A 70 5.48 2.37 -3.16
CA VAL A 70 4.27 1.85 -2.54
C VAL A 70 3.79 0.75 -3.48
N LEU A 71 3.67 -0.46 -2.95
CA LEU A 71 3.38 -1.65 -3.73
C LEU A 71 1.96 -2.11 -3.45
N VAL A 72 1.23 -2.46 -4.50
CA VAL A 72 -0.15 -2.93 -4.36
C VAL A 72 -0.47 -3.85 -5.53
N GLY A 73 -1.22 -4.91 -5.27
CA GLY A 73 -1.69 -5.80 -6.32
C GLY A 73 -3.13 -5.52 -6.69
N ASP A 74 -3.59 -6.07 -7.80
CA ASP A 74 -4.97 -5.88 -8.23
C ASP A 74 -5.62 -7.22 -8.55
N PHE A 75 -6.88 -7.16 -9.01
CA PHE A 75 -7.68 -8.37 -9.24
C PHE A 75 -7.24 -9.15 -10.50
N GLU A 76 -6.44 -8.53 -11.33
CA GLU A 76 -5.92 -9.21 -12.52
C GLU A 76 -4.51 -9.75 -12.32
N GLY A 77 -4.01 -9.68 -11.09
CA GLY A 77 -2.69 -10.22 -10.78
C GLY A 77 -1.55 -9.30 -11.12
N GLN A 78 -1.84 -8.04 -11.45
CA GLN A 78 -0.78 -7.08 -11.70
C GLN A 78 -0.29 -6.51 -10.38
N VAL A 79 1.02 -6.39 -10.22
CA VAL A 79 1.62 -5.77 -9.05
C VAL A 79 2.15 -4.40 -9.48
N HIS A 80 1.65 -3.36 -8.85
CA HIS A 80 1.95 -1.98 -9.19
C HIS A 80 2.94 -1.42 -8.20
N PHE A 81 3.98 -0.78 -8.71
CA PHE A 81 4.99 -0.12 -7.89
C PHE A 81 4.86 1.37 -8.14
N LEU A 82 4.38 2.10 -7.13
CA LEU A 82 4.18 3.55 -7.24
C LEU A 82 5.34 4.26 -6.56
N ASP A 83 5.69 5.42 -7.10
CA ASP A 83 6.72 6.26 -6.51
C ASP A 83 6.22 6.81 -5.19
N ARG A 84 6.96 6.61 -4.11
CA ARG A 84 6.54 7.08 -2.79
C ARG A 84 6.52 8.60 -2.69
N VAL A 85 7.19 9.30 -3.58
CA VAL A 85 7.30 10.75 -3.53
C VAL A 85 6.09 11.42 -4.18
N ASN A 86 5.56 10.85 -5.26
CA ASN A 86 4.51 11.52 -6.02
C ASN A 86 3.35 10.61 -6.42
N GLY A 87 3.42 9.31 -6.11
CA GLY A 87 2.34 8.39 -6.41
C GLY A 87 2.24 7.93 -7.85
N LYS A 88 3.19 8.30 -8.70
CA LYS A 88 3.14 7.89 -10.10
C LYS A 88 3.60 6.45 -10.25
N THR A 89 3.03 5.74 -11.21
CA THR A 89 3.42 4.36 -11.48
C THR A 89 4.84 4.31 -12.02
N LEU A 90 5.69 3.56 -11.33
CA LEU A 90 7.05 3.33 -11.79
C LEU A 90 7.14 2.06 -12.61
N LEU A 91 6.40 1.02 -12.20
CA LEU A 91 6.54 -0.29 -12.79
C LEU A 91 5.29 -1.09 -12.49
N ARG A 92 4.95 -1.97 -13.41
CA ARG A 92 3.84 -2.90 -13.22
C ARG A 92 4.31 -4.26 -13.71
N LEU A 93 4.18 -5.27 -12.86
CA LEU A 93 4.63 -6.61 -13.18
C LEU A 93 3.46 -7.59 -13.08
N PRO A 94 3.34 -8.52 -14.02
CA PRO A 94 2.27 -9.50 -13.97
C PRO A 94 2.64 -10.65 -13.04
N THR A 95 1.62 -11.34 -12.57
CA THR A 95 1.78 -12.61 -11.90
C THR A 95 1.11 -13.69 -12.77
N ASP A 96 0.15 -14.41 -12.23
CA ASP A 96 -0.48 -15.51 -12.97
C ASP A 96 -1.86 -15.17 -13.52
N GLY A 97 -2.24 -13.90 -13.46
CA GLY A 97 -3.53 -13.46 -13.99
C GLY A 97 -4.68 -13.57 -13.02
N SER A 98 -4.48 -14.18 -11.85
CA SER A 98 -5.52 -14.23 -10.84
C SER A 98 -5.27 -13.14 -9.79
N ALA A 99 -6.31 -12.82 -9.03
CA ALA A 99 -6.25 -11.69 -8.09
C ALA A 99 -5.12 -11.86 -7.07
N VAL A 100 -4.42 -10.78 -6.78
CA VAL A 100 -3.49 -10.73 -5.67
C VAL A 100 -4.31 -10.71 -4.39
N VAL A 101 -4.00 -11.57 -3.44
CA VAL A 101 -4.78 -11.71 -2.22
C VAL A 101 -3.92 -11.39 -1.01
N GLY A 102 -4.57 -10.78 -0.01
CA GLY A 102 -3.90 -10.43 1.22
C GLY A 102 -2.92 -9.30 1.05
N ALA A 103 -2.18 -9.03 2.11
CA ALA A 103 -1.15 -8.00 2.09
C ALA A 103 0.18 -8.61 1.68
N PRO A 104 0.98 -7.88 0.91
CA PRO A 104 2.33 -8.35 0.61
C PRO A 104 3.15 -8.50 1.88
N VAL A 105 4.08 -9.44 1.87
CA VAL A 105 4.93 -9.74 3.02
C VAL A 105 6.36 -9.40 2.68
N VAL A 106 7.04 -8.71 3.58
CA VAL A 106 8.45 -8.36 3.39
C VAL A 106 9.32 -9.39 4.10
N LEU A 107 10.32 -9.88 3.38
CA LEU A 107 11.31 -10.78 3.94
C LEU A 107 12.68 -10.26 3.50
N GLY A 108 13.35 -9.55 4.40
CA GLY A 108 14.57 -8.85 4.04
C GLY A 108 14.28 -7.74 3.04
N ASN A 109 14.89 -7.79 1.88
CA ASN A 109 14.61 -6.85 0.81
C ASN A 109 13.76 -7.46 -0.31
N THR A 110 13.10 -8.57 -0.01
CA THR A 110 12.23 -9.26 -0.95
C THR A 110 10.79 -9.11 -0.50
N VAL A 111 9.89 -8.89 -1.45
CA VAL A 111 8.47 -8.80 -1.19
C VAL A 111 7.80 -10.04 -1.78
N LEU A 112 6.96 -10.70 -0.98
CA LEU A 112 6.23 -11.87 -1.40
C LEU A 112 4.76 -11.51 -1.60
N VAL A 113 4.22 -11.93 -2.73
CA VAL A 113 2.84 -11.67 -3.10
C VAL A 113 2.20 -13.01 -3.44
N SER A 114 0.99 -13.25 -2.95
CA SER A 114 0.28 -14.47 -3.27
C SER A 114 -0.97 -14.17 -4.09
N THR A 115 -1.41 -15.14 -4.86
CA THR A 115 -2.56 -14.98 -5.73
C THR A 115 -3.64 -15.99 -5.39
N LYS A 116 -4.85 -15.71 -5.89
CA LYS A 116 -6.00 -16.55 -5.63
C LYS A 116 -5.82 -17.97 -6.13
N LYS A 117 -5.08 -18.16 -7.21
CA LYS A 117 -4.80 -19.50 -7.74
C LYS A 117 -3.74 -20.24 -6.95
N GLY A 118 -3.18 -19.63 -5.92
CA GLY A 118 -2.16 -20.26 -5.11
C GLY A 118 -0.74 -19.98 -5.52
N GLY A 119 -0.54 -19.04 -6.43
CA GLY A 119 0.81 -18.63 -6.83
C GLY A 119 1.50 -17.84 -5.72
N LEU A 120 2.80 -17.96 -5.65
CA LEU A 120 3.63 -17.18 -4.74
C LEU A 120 4.73 -16.53 -5.56
N PHE A 121 4.81 -15.22 -5.50
CA PHE A 121 5.73 -14.46 -6.35
C PHE A 121 6.59 -13.58 -5.48
N ALA A 122 7.88 -13.57 -5.77
CA ALA A 122 8.85 -12.79 -5.01
C ALA A 122 9.40 -11.67 -5.89
N PHE A 123 9.40 -10.46 -5.35
CA PHE A 123 9.90 -9.29 -6.05
C PHE A 123 10.94 -8.59 -5.18
N ARG A 124 11.87 -7.92 -5.81
CA ARG A 124 12.85 -7.11 -5.09
C ARG A 124 12.73 -5.68 -5.58
N PRO A 125 11.94 -4.86 -4.90
CA PRO A 125 11.78 -3.47 -5.34
C PRO A 125 13.08 -2.71 -5.15
N GLU A 126 13.36 -1.84 -6.09
CA GLU A 126 14.58 -1.05 -6.04
C GLU A 126 14.25 0.44 -5.91
#